data_92d2385eb14769d2a82d137beb16b6fd
#
_entry.id   92d2385eb14769d2a82d137beb16b6fd
#
_cell.length_a   1.000
_cell.length_b   1.000
_cell.length_c   1.000
_cell.angle_alpha   90.00
_cell.angle_beta   90.00
_cell.angle_gamma   90.00
#
_symmetry.space_group_name_H-M   'P 1'
#
loop_
_entity.id
_entity.type
_entity.pdbx_description
1 polymer ?
#
loop_
_entity_poly.entity_id
_entity_poly.type
_entity_poly.pdbx_seq_one_letter_code
_entity_poly.pdbx_strand_id
1 'polypeptide(L)'
;MLVLLSSAYFAPIEYYCRLYAADAVIEERHEHYLKQTYRNRCLIATPTGPLPLTVPVERNGASHTPIGEVRLSDHGGWKRLHWQAIASAYESSPFFEYYEDDLRGAFFGEYEFLVDFNAALRDVCCELLGLHTPVTPSTHYINAASEYPEALDLRTAFSPKKSAAAESGFMARPYYQVFQERTGFLPNLSILDLLCNLGPEARLVLRDGLQA
;
A
#
# COMPACT_ATOMS: atom_id res chain seq x y z
N MET A 1 -10.19 6.42 16.52
CA MET A 1 -11.12 5.69 15.62
C MET A 1 -10.47 4.37 15.18
N LEU A 2 -11.15 3.25 15.34
CA LEU A 2 -10.72 1.95 14.83
C LEU A 2 -11.05 1.85 13.34
N VAL A 3 -10.10 1.32 12.53
CA VAL A 3 -10.27 1.14 11.08
C VAL A 3 -10.02 -0.31 10.71
N LEU A 4 -10.86 -0.87 9.84
CA LEU A 4 -10.65 -2.20 9.24
C LEU A 4 -10.08 -2.02 7.85
N LEU A 5 -8.93 -2.64 7.57
CA LEU A 5 -8.23 -2.57 6.30
C LEU A 5 -7.93 -3.96 5.75
N SER A 6 -7.82 -4.07 4.43
CA SER A 6 -7.22 -5.23 3.78
C SER A 6 -5.71 -5.09 3.73
N SER A 7 -5.00 -6.21 3.65
CA SER A 7 -3.58 -6.22 3.30
C SER A 7 -3.34 -5.62 1.91
N ALA A 8 -2.29 -4.82 1.74
CA ALA A 8 -1.99 -4.15 0.47
C ALA A 8 -0.49 -4.04 0.18
N TYR A 9 -0.12 -4.31 -1.09
CA TYR A 9 1.24 -4.23 -1.59
C TYR A 9 1.63 -2.78 -1.89
N PHE A 10 2.60 -2.22 -1.16
CA PHE A 10 2.99 -0.81 -1.27
C PHE A 10 1.77 0.09 -1.50
N ALA A 11 0.84 0.03 -0.56
CA ALA A 11 -0.50 0.61 -0.63
C ALA A 11 -0.51 2.06 -1.14
N PRO A 12 -1.62 2.53 -1.71
CA PRO A 12 -1.73 3.91 -2.20
C PRO A 12 -1.72 4.91 -1.04
N ILE A 13 -1.45 6.18 -1.36
CA ILE A 13 -1.38 7.28 -0.39
C ILE A 13 -2.65 7.38 0.46
N GLU A 14 -3.82 7.19 -0.13
CA GLU A 14 -5.11 7.21 0.60
C GLU A 14 -5.19 6.20 1.74
N TYR A 15 -4.59 5.01 1.56
CA TYR A 15 -4.50 3.99 2.60
C TYR A 15 -3.66 4.49 3.79
N TYR A 16 -2.52 5.13 3.50
CA TYR A 16 -1.65 5.69 4.54
C TYR A 16 -2.23 6.95 5.20
N CYS A 17 -3.09 7.72 4.53
CA CYS A 17 -3.86 8.78 5.17
C CYS A 17 -4.78 8.19 6.25
N ARG A 18 -5.40 7.03 5.99
CA ARG A 18 -6.23 6.34 6.99
C ARG A 18 -5.42 5.72 8.12
N LEU A 19 -4.25 5.14 7.82
CA LEU A 19 -3.30 4.72 8.86
C LEU A 19 -2.89 5.89 9.75
N TYR A 20 -2.57 7.04 9.16
CA TYR A 20 -2.19 8.24 9.90
C TYR A 20 -3.29 8.73 10.85
N ALA A 21 -4.55 8.69 10.43
CA ALA A 21 -5.68 9.22 11.17
C ALA A 21 -6.31 8.24 12.19
N ALA A 22 -5.95 6.95 12.11
CA ALA A 22 -6.51 5.91 12.96
C ALA A 22 -5.81 5.85 14.32
N ASP A 23 -6.56 5.53 15.38
CA ASP A 23 -5.98 5.18 16.68
C ASP A 23 -5.47 3.74 16.70
N ALA A 24 -6.13 2.86 15.94
CA ALA A 24 -5.75 1.46 15.73
C ALA A 24 -6.34 0.93 14.43
N VAL A 25 -5.69 -0.07 13.86
CA VAL A 25 -6.12 -0.76 12.64
C VAL A 25 -6.18 -2.25 12.87
N ILE A 26 -7.23 -2.90 12.36
CA ILE A 26 -7.25 -4.37 12.20
C ILE A 26 -7.07 -4.66 10.71
N GLU A 27 -6.02 -5.41 10.38
CA GLU A 27 -5.77 -5.92 9.04
C GLU A 27 -6.49 -7.25 8.86
N GLU A 28 -7.49 -7.29 7.98
CA GLU A 28 -8.25 -8.49 7.68
C GLU A 28 -7.42 -9.49 6.88
N ARG A 29 -7.25 -10.70 7.41
CA ARG A 29 -6.46 -11.79 6.80
C ARG A 29 -7.29 -13.02 6.40
N HIS A 30 -8.59 -13.02 6.70
CA HIS A 30 -9.50 -14.13 6.44
C HIS A 30 -10.54 -13.83 5.35
N GLU A 31 -10.53 -12.63 4.76
CA GLU A 31 -11.33 -12.32 3.59
C GLU A 31 -10.84 -13.10 2.35
N HIS A 32 -11.71 -13.29 1.36
CA HIS A 32 -11.31 -13.91 0.11
C HIS A 32 -10.40 -13.00 -0.71
N TYR A 33 -9.33 -13.58 -1.24
CA TYR A 33 -8.40 -12.86 -2.12
C TYR A 33 -9.10 -12.36 -3.39
N LEU A 34 -9.01 -11.06 -3.62
CA LEU A 34 -9.56 -10.41 -4.81
C LEU A 34 -8.44 -10.01 -5.78
N LYS A 35 -8.49 -10.54 -7.00
CA LYS A 35 -7.53 -10.21 -8.07
C LYS A 35 -7.69 -8.77 -8.55
N GLN A 36 -6.61 -8.20 -9.08
CA GLN A 36 -6.60 -6.84 -9.65
C GLN A 36 -6.98 -5.74 -8.65
N THR A 37 -6.61 -5.93 -7.39
CA THR A 37 -6.76 -4.96 -6.29
C THR A 37 -5.39 -4.58 -5.76
N TYR A 38 -5.34 -3.61 -4.86
CA TYR A 38 -4.11 -3.23 -4.17
C TYR A 38 -3.52 -4.34 -3.27
N ARG A 39 -4.24 -5.46 -3.05
CA ARG A 39 -3.72 -6.60 -2.26
C ARG A 39 -2.41 -7.16 -2.83
N ASN A 40 -2.28 -7.20 -4.16
CA ASN A 40 -1.05 -7.66 -4.81
C ASN A 40 -0.56 -6.72 -5.92
N ARG A 41 -1.04 -5.47 -5.95
CA ARG A 41 -0.67 -4.48 -6.98
C ARG A 41 -0.43 -3.12 -6.36
N CYS A 42 0.58 -2.40 -6.87
CA CYS A 42 0.75 -0.98 -6.61
C CYS A 42 0.91 -0.21 -7.93
N LEU A 43 0.85 1.12 -7.86
CA LEU A 43 1.07 2.03 -8.98
C LEU A 43 2.25 2.94 -8.64
N ILE A 44 3.30 2.91 -9.44
CA ILE A 44 4.45 3.81 -9.32
C ILE A 44 4.46 4.83 -10.47
N ALA A 45 5.14 5.96 -10.28
CA ALA A 45 5.33 6.95 -11.34
C ALA A 45 6.36 6.49 -12.38
N THR A 46 6.15 6.83 -13.64
CA THR A 46 7.16 6.72 -14.69
C THR A 46 7.07 7.95 -15.61
N PRO A 47 8.07 8.21 -16.47
CA PRO A 47 8.01 9.32 -17.43
C PRO A 47 6.83 9.28 -18.41
N THR A 48 6.15 8.13 -18.52
CA THR A 48 5.00 7.90 -19.44
C THR A 48 3.67 7.76 -18.71
N GLY A 49 3.66 7.94 -17.39
CA GLY A 49 2.46 7.81 -16.54
C GLY A 49 2.57 6.69 -15.51
N PRO A 50 1.46 6.29 -14.88
CA PRO A 50 1.45 5.27 -13.84
C PRO A 50 1.82 3.89 -14.38
N LEU A 51 2.74 3.18 -13.72
CA LEU A 51 3.12 1.81 -14.01
C LEU A 51 2.58 0.87 -12.92
N PRO A 52 1.75 -0.13 -13.25
CA PRO A 52 1.32 -1.12 -12.30
C PRO A 52 2.40 -2.19 -12.09
N LEU A 53 2.78 -2.42 -10.84
CA LEU A 53 3.59 -3.55 -10.40
C LEU A 53 2.67 -4.57 -9.74
N THR A 54 2.66 -5.80 -10.23
CA THR A 54 1.76 -6.85 -9.74
C THR A 54 2.56 -8.04 -9.23
N VAL A 55 2.47 -8.31 -7.94
CA VAL A 55 3.08 -9.47 -7.29
C VAL A 55 2.41 -10.75 -7.80
N PRO A 56 3.16 -11.69 -8.40
CA PRO A 56 2.61 -12.96 -8.80
C PRO A 56 2.35 -13.83 -7.57
N VAL A 57 1.20 -14.48 -7.57
CA VAL A 57 0.78 -15.41 -6.51
C VAL A 57 0.50 -16.79 -7.10
N GLU A 58 0.68 -17.83 -6.30
CA GLU A 58 0.36 -19.18 -6.71
C GLU A 58 -1.14 -19.34 -6.98
N ARG A 59 -1.46 -20.11 -8.03
CA ARG A 59 -2.83 -20.46 -8.36
C ARG A 59 -3.25 -21.71 -7.58
N ASN A 60 -3.65 -21.54 -6.36
CA ASN A 60 -4.34 -22.60 -5.64
C ASN A 60 -5.76 -22.67 -6.21
N GLY A 61 -6.10 -23.66 -6.99
CA GLY A 61 -7.31 -23.85 -7.80
C GLY A 61 -8.69 -23.50 -7.19
N ALA A 62 -8.75 -22.98 -5.97
CA ALA A 62 -9.94 -22.54 -5.29
C ALA A 62 -10.26 -21.08 -5.61
N SER A 63 -11.49 -20.82 -6.06
CA SER A 63 -11.99 -19.46 -6.34
C SER A 63 -12.14 -18.59 -5.08
N HIS A 64 -11.97 -19.16 -3.90
CA HIS A 64 -12.23 -18.51 -2.60
C HIS A 64 -11.12 -18.77 -1.58
N THR A 65 -9.85 -18.60 -1.98
CA THR A 65 -8.72 -18.70 -1.04
C THR A 65 -8.71 -17.51 -0.10
N PRO A 66 -8.68 -17.71 1.24
CA PRO A 66 -8.45 -16.61 2.18
C PRO A 66 -7.14 -15.90 1.87
N ILE A 67 -7.09 -14.57 2.01
CA ILE A 67 -5.89 -13.82 1.66
C ILE A 67 -4.67 -14.23 2.52
N GLY A 68 -4.89 -14.64 3.76
CA GLY A 68 -3.86 -15.15 4.66
C GLY A 68 -3.17 -16.43 4.17
N GLU A 69 -3.79 -17.18 3.25
CA GLU A 69 -3.27 -18.43 2.68
C GLU A 69 -2.69 -18.25 1.27
N VAL A 70 -2.69 -17.03 0.74
CA VAL A 70 -2.17 -16.74 -0.61
C VAL A 70 -0.66 -16.74 -0.59
N ARG A 71 -0.05 -17.71 -1.31
CA ARG A 71 1.41 -17.86 -1.42
C ARG A 71 1.98 -16.99 -2.52
N LEU A 72 3.17 -16.46 -2.26
CA LEU A 72 3.97 -15.80 -3.29
C LEU A 72 4.45 -16.82 -4.32
N SER A 73 4.49 -16.44 -5.58
CA SER A 73 5.06 -17.26 -6.64
C SER A 73 6.51 -16.86 -6.91
N ASP A 74 7.39 -17.83 -7.09
CA ASP A 74 8.80 -17.60 -7.43
C ASP A 74 9.02 -17.38 -8.94
N HIS A 75 7.95 -17.40 -9.73
CA HIS A 75 8.06 -17.31 -11.18
C HIS A 75 8.63 -15.97 -11.68
N GLY A 76 9.55 -16.04 -12.65
CA GLY A 76 9.94 -14.92 -13.50
C GLY A 76 10.88 -13.90 -12.85
N GLY A 77 11.43 -14.16 -11.67
CA GLY A 77 12.35 -13.25 -11.00
C GLY A 77 11.71 -11.87 -10.74
N TRP A 78 10.42 -11.85 -10.46
CA TRP A 78 9.60 -10.64 -10.34
C TRP A 78 10.12 -9.65 -9.29
N LYS A 79 10.68 -10.14 -8.17
CA LYS A 79 11.29 -9.26 -7.16
C LYS A 79 12.36 -8.37 -7.78
N ARG A 80 13.26 -8.95 -8.58
CA ARG A 80 14.30 -8.17 -9.26
C ARG A 80 13.72 -7.17 -10.24
N LEU A 81 12.70 -7.57 -11.03
CA LEU A 81 12.05 -6.67 -12.01
C LEU A 81 11.32 -5.53 -11.35
N HIS A 82 10.58 -5.79 -10.26
CA HIS A 82 9.89 -4.76 -9.49
C HIS A 82 10.88 -3.78 -8.85
N TRP A 83 11.97 -4.32 -8.26
CA TRP A 83 12.99 -3.46 -7.65
C TRP A 83 13.67 -2.57 -8.69
N GLN A 84 14.03 -3.11 -9.84
CA GLN A 84 14.57 -2.31 -10.95
C GLN A 84 13.61 -1.20 -11.39
N ALA A 85 12.32 -1.50 -11.48
CA ALA A 85 11.32 -0.50 -11.82
C ALA A 85 11.20 0.58 -10.74
N ILE A 86 11.21 0.20 -9.44
CA ILE A 86 11.17 1.12 -8.31
C ILE A 86 12.42 2.01 -8.30
N ALA A 87 13.61 1.43 -8.40
CA ALA A 87 14.85 2.18 -8.44
C ALA A 87 14.88 3.16 -9.61
N SER A 88 14.56 2.71 -10.83
CA SER A 88 14.50 3.59 -12.00
C SER A 88 13.45 4.69 -11.89
N ALA A 89 12.36 4.47 -11.15
CA ALA A 89 11.34 5.47 -10.92
C ALA A 89 11.78 6.56 -9.92
N TYR A 90 12.57 6.18 -8.91
CA TYR A 90 12.80 7.05 -7.75
C TYR A 90 14.27 7.38 -7.47
N GLU A 91 15.26 6.79 -8.17
CA GLU A 91 16.69 7.09 -7.96
C GLU A 91 17.03 8.58 -8.10
N SER A 92 16.26 9.34 -8.90
CA SER A 92 16.42 10.78 -9.06
C SER A 92 15.58 11.62 -8.08
N SER A 93 14.81 10.98 -7.19
CA SER A 93 14.02 11.66 -6.18
C SER A 93 14.88 12.08 -4.98
N PRO A 94 14.50 13.16 -4.25
CA PRO A 94 15.36 13.74 -3.21
C PRO A 94 15.67 12.78 -2.04
N PHE A 95 14.83 11.78 -1.78
CA PHE A 95 14.94 10.95 -0.57
C PHE A 95 15.15 9.47 -0.83
N PHE A 96 15.10 8.97 -2.07
CA PHE A 96 15.24 7.54 -2.35
C PHE A 96 16.55 6.96 -1.81
N GLU A 97 17.68 7.64 -2.02
CA GLU A 97 19.00 7.21 -1.55
C GLU A 97 19.04 6.96 -0.04
N TYR A 98 18.31 7.75 0.75
CA TYR A 98 18.25 7.61 2.21
C TYR A 98 17.40 6.43 2.69
N TYR A 99 16.48 5.95 1.85
CA TYR A 99 15.50 4.91 2.22
C TYR A 99 15.72 3.60 1.47
N GLU A 100 16.62 3.60 0.47
CA GLU A 100 16.82 2.44 -0.41
C GLU A 100 17.18 1.19 0.37
N ASP A 101 18.12 1.25 1.30
CA ASP A 101 18.61 0.08 2.02
C ASP A 101 17.52 -0.53 2.91
N ASP A 102 16.74 0.28 3.62
CA ASP A 102 15.66 -0.18 4.48
C ASP A 102 14.54 -0.83 3.65
N LEU A 103 14.10 -0.14 2.58
CA LEU A 103 13.08 -0.65 1.67
C LEU A 103 13.54 -1.95 1.00
N ARG A 104 14.80 -2.01 0.57
CA ARG A 104 15.39 -3.17 -0.10
C ARG A 104 15.50 -4.35 0.86
N GLY A 105 15.90 -4.11 2.10
CA GLY A 105 15.98 -5.13 3.15
C GLY A 105 14.65 -5.84 3.36
N ALA A 106 13.56 -5.07 3.55
CA ALA A 106 12.23 -5.61 3.67
C ALA A 106 11.74 -6.27 2.37
N PHE A 107 12.03 -5.68 1.21
CA PHE A 107 11.55 -6.18 -0.07
C PHE A 107 12.16 -7.53 -0.47
N PHE A 108 13.44 -7.76 -0.21
CA PHE A 108 14.13 -9.01 -0.52
C PHE A 108 14.11 -10.04 0.62
N GLY A 109 13.42 -9.75 1.72
CA GLY A 109 13.18 -10.71 2.79
C GLY A 109 12.51 -11.99 2.29
N GLU A 110 12.63 -13.06 3.08
CA GLU A 110 12.02 -14.36 2.77
C GLU A 110 10.60 -14.39 3.33
N TYR A 111 9.63 -14.48 2.47
CA TYR A 111 8.20 -14.54 2.81
C TYR A 111 7.54 -15.64 2.00
N GLU A 112 6.72 -16.45 2.65
CA GLU A 112 5.92 -17.48 2.01
C GLU A 112 4.57 -16.93 1.55
N PHE A 113 3.93 -16.10 2.41
CA PHE A 113 2.59 -15.58 2.18
C PHE A 113 2.59 -14.10 1.77
N LEU A 114 1.64 -13.76 0.89
CA LEU A 114 1.46 -12.39 0.40
C LEU A 114 1.21 -11.39 1.55
N VAL A 115 0.42 -11.77 2.54
CA VAL A 115 0.08 -10.88 3.66
C VAL A 115 1.29 -10.55 4.53
N ASP A 116 2.22 -11.49 4.72
CA ASP A 116 3.42 -11.26 5.52
C ASP A 116 4.41 -10.38 4.78
N PHE A 117 4.54 -10.58 3.46
CA PHE A 117 5.31 -9.67 2.61
C PHE A 117 4.75 -8.24 2.63
N ASN A 118 3.44 -8.09 2.45
CA ASN A 118 2.78 -6.78 2.51
C ASN A 118 2.93 -6.12 3.88
N ALA A 119 2.81 -6.90 4.97
CA ALA A 119 2.98 -6.39 6.33
C ALA A 119 4.40 -5.86 6.56
N ALA A 120 5.44 -6.59 6.15
CA ALA A 120 6.82 -6.13 6.27
C ALA A 120 7.07 -4.84 5.49
N LEU A 121 6.51 -4.72 4.27
CA LEU A 121 6.63 -3.50 3.46
C LEU A 121 5.84 -2.33 4.06
N ARG A 122 4.66 -2.57 4.62
CA ARG A 122 3.90 -1.56 5.36
C ARG A 122 4.68 -1.07 6.56
N ASP A 123 5.23 -1.99 7.34
CA ASP A 123 5.91 -1.67 8.60
C ASP A 123 7.17 -0.83 8.35
N VAL A 124 7.99 -1.17 7.37
CA VAL A 124 9.14 -0.33 6.99
C VAL A 124 8.69 1.05 6.49
N CYS A 125 7.65 1.13 5.65
CA CYS A 125 7.13 2.43 5.22
C CYS A 125 6.58 3.25 6.39
N CYS A 126 5.89 2.62 7.35
CA CYS A 126 5.42 3.30 8.55
C CYS A 126 6.58 3.81 9.41
N GLU A 127 7.65 3.02 9.58
CA GLU A 127 8.85 3.43 10.31
C GLU A 127 9.49 4.66 9.65
N LEU A 128 9.73 4.62 8.34
CA LEU A 128 10.32 5.74 7.59
C LEU A 128 9.44 7.00 7.59
N LEU A 129 8.12 6.83 7.65
CA LEU A 129 7.16 7.92 7.79
C LEU A 129 7.01 8.40 9.25
N GLY A 130 7.55 7.67 10.24
CA GLY A 130 7.32 7.93 11.66
C GLY A 130 5.85 7.74 12.07
N LEU A 131 5.15 6.78 11.48
CA LEU A 131 3.79 6.38 11.84
C LEU A 131 3.83 5.24 12.85
N HIS A 132 3.16 5.42 13.97
CA HIS A 132 3.16 4.47 15.08
C HIS A 132 1.77 3.86 15.35
N THR A 133 0.85 3.99 14.39
CA THR A 133 -0.49 3.42 14.51
C THR A 133 -0.40 1.90 14.63
N PRO A 134 -0.92 1.30 15.71
CA PRO A 134 -0.88 -0.15 15.88
C PRO A 134 -1.75 -0.84 14.82
N VAL A 135 -1.17 -1.81 14.11
CA VAL A 135 -1.87 -2.65 13.14
C VAL A 135 -1.85 -4.09 13.63
N THR A 136 -3.03 -4.64 13.90
CA THR A 136 -3.18 -6.01 14.40
C THR A 136 -3.84 -6.88 13.33
N PRO A 137 -3.28 -8.06 12.98
CA PRO A 137 -3.93 -8.98 12.08
C PRO A 137 -5.20 -9.57 12.71
N SER A 138 -6.26 -9.78 11.90
CA SER A 138 -7.44 -10.49 12.35
C SER A 138 -7.12 -11.98 12.61
N THR A 139 -7.80 -12.59 13.56
CA THR A 139 -7.67 -14.02 13.89
C THR A 139 -8.76 -14.88 13.27
N HIS A 140 -9.78 -14.25 12.70
CA HIS A 140 -10.91 -14.85 12.00
C HIS A 140 -11.49 -13.79 11.04
N TYR A 141 -12.40 -14.20 10.17
CA TYR A 141 -13.13 -13.25 9.30
C TYR A 141 -14.02 -12.33 10.16
N ILE A 142 -13.80 -11.03 10.07
CA ILE A 142 -14.50 -10.03 10.87
C ILE A 142 -15.84 -9.67 10.20
N ASN A 143 -16.92 -9.88 10.95
CA ASN A 143 -18.20 -9.27 10.61
C ASN A 143 -18.27 -7.88 11.28
N ALA A 144 -17.88 -6.84 10.51
CA ALA A 144 -17.75 -5.49 11.04
C ALA A 144 -19.03 -4.99 11.72
N ALA A 145 -20.20 -5.26 11.16
CA ALA A 145 -21.48 -4.78 11.69
C ALA A 145 -21.83 -5.36 13.08
N SER A 146 -21.39 -6.59 13.37
CA SER A 146 -21.69 -7.24 14.65
C SER A 146 -20.56 -7.15 15.67
N GLU A 147 -19.30 -7.16 15.22
CA GLU A 147 -18.14 -7.22 16.11
C GLU A 147 -17.55 -5.83 16.41
N TYR A 148 -17.57 -4.94 15.41
CA TYR A 148 -16.99 -3.61 15.49
C TYR A 148 -17.92 -2.56 14.85
N PRO A 149 -19.13 -2.34 15.37
CA PRO A 149 -20.13 -1.45 14.75
C PRO A 149 -19.69 0.01 14.62
N GLU A 150 -18.74 0.44 15.47
CA GLU A 150 -18.19 1.79 15.43
C GLU A 150 -16.89 1.91 14.61
N ALA A 151 -16.39 0.79 14.05
CA ALA A 151 -15.21 0.82 13.23
C ALA A 151 -15.51 1.31 11.81
N LEU A 152 -14.58 2.05 11.24
CA LEU A 152 -14.64 2.42 9.83
C LEU A 152 -14.15 1.24 8.98
N ASP A 153 -15.06 0.56 8.29
CA ASP A 153 -14.73 -0.57 7.41
C ASP A 153 -14.35 -0.09 6.01
N LEU A 154 -13.05 -0.15 5.70
CA LEU A 154 -12.48 0.25 4.41
C LEU A 154 -11.86 -0.92 3.63
N ARG A 155 -12.16 -2.17 3.98
CA ARG A 155 -11.59 -3.36 3.33
C ARG A 155 -11.86 -3.43 1.82
N THR A 156 -12.94 -2.82 1.36
CA THR A 156 -13.32 -2.78 -0.07
C THR A 156 -13.22 -1.39 -0.71
N ALA A 157 -12.87 -0.37 0.07
CA ALA A 157 -12.84 1.01 -0.40
C ALA A 157 -11.69 1.27 -1.39
N PHE A 158 -10.53 0.64 -1.18
CA PHE A 158 -9.34 0.89 -1.97
C PHE A 158 -9.26 -0.04 -3.18
N SER A 159 -9.39 0.54 -4.38
CA SER A 159 -9.32 -0.22 -5.63
C SER A 159 -8.71 0.61 -6.76
N PRO A 160 -7.78 0.05 -7.56
CA PRO A 160 -7.22 0.75 -8.72
C PRO A 160 -8.25 1.17 -9.78
N LYS A 161 -9.45 0.58 -9.73
CA LYS A 161 -10.53 0.81 -10.70
C LYS A 161 -11.56 1.83 -10.24
N LYS A 162 -11.61 2.15 -8.95
CA LYS A 162 -12.57 3.09 -8.38
C LYS A 162 -11.84 4.38 -8.00
N SER A 163 -12.46 5.52 -8.24
CA SER A 163 -12.07 6.75 -7.56
C SER A 163 -12.49 6.60 -6.08
N ALA A 164 -11.52 6.35 -5.21
CA ALA A 164 -11.73 6.07 -3.80
C ALA A 164 -12.25 7.28 -3.01
N ALA A 165 -12.20 8.48 -3.59
CA ALA A 165 -12.56 9.73 -2.92
C ALA A 165 -13.96 9.73 -2.28
N ALA A 166 -14.92 9.00 -2.86
CA ALA A 166 -16.29 8.99 -2.36
C ALA A 166 -16.48 8.14 -1.07
N GLU A 167 -15.72 7.05 -0.92
CA GLU A 167 -15.88 6.13 0.22
C GLU A 167 -14.83 6.38 1.31
N SER A 168 -13.63 6.78 0.90
CA SER A 168 -12.51 6.99 1.83
C SER A 168 -12.37 8.42 2.34
N GLY A 169 -13.09 9.40 1.79
CA GLY A 169 -12.93 10.82 2.09
C GLY A 169 -11.55 11.37 1.71
N PHE A 170 -10.83 10.67 0.82
CA PHE A 170 -9.50 11.07 0.38
C PHE A 170 -9.57 12.26 -0.58
N MET A 171 -8.74 13.25 -0.31
CA MET A 171 -8.50 14.41 -1.20
C MET A 171 -7.03 14.43 -1.58
N ALA A 172 -6.75 14.12 -2.86
CA ALA A 172 -5.40 14.20 -3.36
C ALA A 172 -4.85 15.63 -3.22
N ARG A 173 -3.74 15.77 -2.49
CA ARG A 173 -3.01 17.04 -2.36
C ARG A 173 -1.83 17.01 -3.30
N PRO A 174 -1.68 17.97 -4.21
CA PRO A 174 -0.50 18.05 -5.06
C PRO A 174 0.77 18.22 -4.23
N TYR A 175 1.79 17.46 -4.60
CA TYR A 175 3.14 17.54 -4.06
C TYR A 175 4.15 17.35 -5.19
N TYR A 176 5.41 17.62 -4.93
CA TYR A 176 6.47 17.43 -5.92
C TYR A 176 6.61 15.96 -6.32
N GLN A 177 6.60 15.68 -7.63
CA GLN A 177 6.86 14.35 -8.21
C GLN A 177 7.92 14.46 -9.29
N VAL A 178 8.90 13.54 -9.31
CA VAL A 178 10.05 13.58 -10.25
C VAL A 178 9.61 13.75 -11.71
N PHE A 179 8.50 13.14 -12.12
CA PHE A 179 8.05 13.19 -13.51
C PHE A 179 6.91 14.19 -13.79
N GLN A 180 6.57 15.06 -12.83
CA GLN A 180 5.41 15.94 -12.96
C GLN A 180 5.45 16.91 -14.15
N GLU A 181 6.66 17.28 -14.63
CA GLU A 181 6.78 18.11 -15.82
C GLU A 181 6.31 17.39 -17.09
N ARG A 182 6.37 16.07 -17.12
CA ARG A 182 5.98 15.25 -18.28
C ARG A 182 4.58 14.70 -18.17
N THR A 183 4.17 14.31 -16.97
CA THR A 183 2.91 13.59 -16.75
C THR A 183 1.80 14.44 -16.15
N GLY A 184 2.14 15.62 -15.65
CA GLY A 184 1.31 16.34 -14.68
C GLY A 184 1.36 15.64 -13.32
N PHE A 185 0.56 16.13 -12.38
CA PHE A 185 0.42 15.49 -11.07
C PHE A 185 -0.38 14.19 -11.18
N LEU A 186 0.18 13.09 -10.70
CA LEU A 186 -0.44 11.77 -10.65
C LEU A 186 -0.95 11.51 -9.21
N PRO A 187 -2.27 11.57 -8.97
CA PRO A 187 -2.82 11.40 -7.64
C PRO A 187 -2.77 9.94 -7.20
N ASN A 188 -2.71 9.73 -5.88
CA ASN A 188 -2.93 8.43 -5.23
C ASN A 188 -2.05 7.28 -5.73
N LEU A 189 -0.80 7.57 -6.04
CA LEU A 189 0.21 6.55 -6.32
C LEU A 189 0.54 5.74 -5.05
N SER A 190 1.38 4.72 -5.20
CA SER A 190 2.00 4.02 -4.08
C SER A 190 2.63 5.00 -3.09
N ILE A 191 2.63 4.64 -1.82
CA ILE A 191 3.33 5.40 -0.76
C ILE A 191 4.79 5.65 -1.08
N LEU A 192 5.42 4.80 -1.89
CA LEU A 192 6.80 4.99 -2.35
C LEU A 192 6.98 6.34 -3.05
N ASP A 193 6.00 6.76 -3.87
CA ASP A 193 6.08 8.04 -4.58
C ASP A 193 6.14 9.21 -3.59
N LEU A 194 5.24 9.19 -2.61
CA LEU A 194 5.20 10.24 -1.59
C LEU A 194 6.47 10.25 -0.72
N LEU A 195 6.89 9.06 -0.26
CA LEU A 195 8.05 8.89 0.61
C LEU A 195 9.35 9.34 -0.08
N CYS A 196 9.59 8.87 -1.30
CA CYS A 196 10.82 9.17 -2.03
C CYS A 196 10.90 10.64 -2.47
N ASN A 197 9.78 11.29 -2.75
CA ASN A 197 9.77 12.69 -3.19
C ASN A 197 9.77 13.70 -2.02
N LEU A 198 9.14 13.40 -0.89
CA LEU A 198 8.96 14.34 0.22
C LEU A 198 9.69 13.96 1.51
N GLY A 199 10.12 12.71 1.66
CA GLY A 199 10.78 12.26 2.88
C GLY A 199 9.93 12.53 4.13
N PRO A 200 10.50 13.18 5.17
CA PRO A 200 9.78 13.47 6.41
C PRO A 200 8.54 14.37 6.25
N GLU A 201 8.49 15.20 5.20
CA GLU A 201 7.35 16.06 4.91
C GLU A 201 6.14 15.30 4.37
N ALA A 202 6.31 14.05 3.94
CA ALA A 202 5.23 13.16 3.52
C ALA A 202 4.07 13.12 4.53
N ARG A 203 4.38 13.21 5.84
CA ARG A 203 3.38 13.23 6.93
C ARG A 203 2.40 14.40 6.83
N LEU A 204 2.81 15.54 6.29
CA LEU A 204 1.92 16.70 6.11
C LEU A 204 0.86 16.40 5.07
N VAL A 205 1.25 15.75 3.96
CA VAL A 205 0.31 15.31 2.92
C VAL A 205 -0.66 14.25 3.46
N LEU A 206 -0.16 13.30 4.27
CA LEU A 206 -1.01 12.27 4.88
C LEU A 206 -2.04 12.87 5.84
N ARG A 207 -1.61 13.85 6.66
CA ARG A 207 -2.49 14.59 7.59
C ARG A 207 -3.61 15.32 6.83
N ASP A 208 -3.26 16.01 5.76
CA ASP A 208 -4.16 16.91 5.03
C ASP A 208 -4.92 16.20 3.89
N GLY A 209 -4.65 14.91 3.67
CA GLY A 209 -5.23 14.10 2.60
C GLY A 209 -6.63 13.54 2.89
N LEU A 210 -7.21 13.80 4.07
CA LEU A 210 -8.58 13.43 4.40
C LEU A 210 -9.45 14.67 4.59
N GLN A 211 -10.72 14.56 4.21
CA GLN A 211 -11.73 15.56 4.58
C GLN A 211 -11.94 15.51 6.10
N ALA A 212 -11.97 16.68 6.71
CA ALA A 212 -12.29 16.85 8.12
C ALA A 212 -13.77 16.52 8.39
#